data_fcb2889c0f103ae9da3988caf9cea0c4
#
_entry.id   fcb2889c0f103ae9da3988caf9cea0c4
#
_cell.length_a   1.000
_cell.length_b   1.000
_cell.length_c   1.000
_cell.angle_alpha   90.00
_cell.angle_beta   90.00
_cell.angle_gamma   90.00
#
_symmetry.space_group_name_H-M   'P 1'
#
loop_
_entity.id
_entity.type
_entity.pdbx_description
1 polymer ?
#
loop_
_entity_poly.entity_id
_entity_poly.type
_entity_poly.pdbx_seq_one_letter_code
_entity_poly.pdbx_strand_id
1 'polypeptide(L)'
;MGSSSVHARKPPFSRISIPVRDGILAGLAVFVIALSSLLLMDIEALRQQRITIKDSLERTARTAAGLVDGDAHAELVRSGKPDPAAYEKLIAPLIQFHRQAPEIAYLYTLVEKGGQLYFVLDTATAANRLQFSRPMKPSGFMEPYSSFAPDEDAAEVNAVRNGLNFVSKKPFTDEYGTFLSALAPIRDSHGNVVASLGIDMSVADYESRLSDLKKTGLLSAIISAFTAVLLGLLVWWHARQALRHEQGKWQATQEKAELEERDRRIIQSLGQIIYRHNFPTADEAEKII
;
A
#
# COMPACT_ATOMS: atom_id res chain seq x y z
N MET A 1 -25.88 15.40 -73.32
CA MET A 1 -26.31 15.70 -71.99
C MET A 1 -25.91 14.54 -71.10
N GLY A 2 -24.82 14.64 -70.35
CA GLY A 2 -24.36 13.69 -69.34
C GLY A 2 -23.66 14.48 -68.27
N SER A 3 -24.42 14.88 -67.25
CA SER A 3 -23.90 15.57 -66.08
C SER A 3 -23.10 14.53 -65.22
N SER A 4 -21.79 14.48 -65.39
CA SER A 4 -20.93 13.76 -64.45
C SER A 4 -20.88 14.56 -63.17
N SER A 5 -21.71 14.19 -62.19
CA SER A 5 -21.58 14.68 -60.81
C SER A 5 -20.27 14.17 -60.25
N VAL A 6 -19.35 15.10 -60.03
CA VAL A 6 -18.13 14.83 -59.26
C VAL A 6 -18.58 14.46 -57.86
N HIS A 7 -18.55 13.16 -57.55
CA HIS A 7 -18.78 12.67 -56.22
C HIS A 7 -17.59 13.15 -55.36
N ALA A 8 -17.79 14.20 -54.57
CA ALA A 8 -16.87 14.61 -53.54
C ALA A 8 -16.59 13.39 -52.65
N ARG A 9 -15.39 12.80 -52.75
CA ARG A 9 -14.97 11.69 -51.87
C ARG A 9 -14.97 12.22 -50.44
N LYS A 10 -15.85 11.65 -49.60
CA LYS A 10 -15.84 11.97 -48.16
C LYS A 10 -14.46 11.74 -47.58
N PRO A 11 -13.93 12.65 -46.74
CA PRO A 11 -12.63 12.47 -46.12
C PRO A 11 -12.61 11.16 -45.31
N PRO A 12 -11.55 10.34 -45.39
CA PRO A 12 -11.48 9.05 -44.72
C PRO A 12 -11.46 9.19 -43.17
N PHE A 13 -11.37 10.41 -42.66
CA PHE A 13 -11.17 10.70 -41.21
C PHE A 13 -12.41 11.35 -40.58
N SER A 14 -13.59 10.78 -40.72
CA SER A 14 -14.83 11.36 -40.18
C SER A 14 -15.06 11.07 -38.64
N ARG A 15 -14.08 10.57 -37.89
CA ARG A 15 -14.27 10.22 -36.46
C ARG A 15 -13.38 11.06 -35.54
N ILE A 16 -13.91 12.22 -35.13
CA ILE A 16 -13.32 13.07 -34.04
C ILE A 16 -13.16 12.30 -32.71
N SER A 17 -13.84 11.17 -32.57
CA SER A 17 -13.80 10.31 -31.35
C SER A 17 -12.53 9.48 -31.17
N ILE A 18 -11.72 9.26 -32.22
CA ILE A 18 -10.52 8.39 -32.14
C ILE A 18 -9.46 8.96 -31.16
N PRO A 19 -9.04 10.24 -31.26
CA PRO A 19 -8.05 10.78 -30.34
C PRO A 19 -8.49 10.77 -28.87
N VAL A 20 -9.78 11.03 -28.63
CA VAL A 20 -10.35 11.00 -27.28
C VAL A 20 -10.32 9.59 -26.71
N ARG A 21 -10.74 8.60 -27.49
CA ARG A 21 -10.70 7.19 -27.10
C ARG A 21 -9.26 6.74 -26.79
N ASP A 22 -8.32 7.06 -27.66
CA ASP A 22 -6.93 6.62 -27.52
C ASP A 22 -6.25 7.30 -26.32
N GLY A 23 -6.55 8.57 -26.05
CA GLY A 23 -6.11 9.28 -24.84
C GLY A 23 -6.69 8.66 -23.56
N ILE A 24 -7.98 8.30 -23.54
CA ILE A 24 -8.62 7.64 -22.41
C ILE A 24 -8.00 6.25 -22.17
N LEU A 25 -7.82 5.46 -23.23
CA LEU A 25 -7.24 4.11 -23.12
C LEU A 25 -5.80 4.15 -22.63
N ALA A 26 -4.98 5.07 -23.12
CA ALA A 26 -3.61 5.25 -22.68
C ALA A 26 -3.56 5.68 -21.20
N GLY A 27 -4.35 6.68 -20.80
CA GLY A 27 -4.45 7.13 -19.42
C GLY A 27 -4.92 6.02 -18.48
N LEU A 28 -5.95 5.26 -18.89
CA LEU A 28 -6.46 4.14 -18.10
C LEU A 28 -5.42 3.02 -17.96
N ALA A 29 -4.70 2.67 -19.03
CA ALA A 29 -3.66 1.65 -18.97
C ALA A 29 -2.54 2.04 -17.99
N VAL A 30 -2.04 3.28 -18.06
CA VAL A 30 -1.02 3.80 -17.14
C VAL A 30 -1.56 3.82 -15.71
N PHE A 31 -2.81 4.26 -15.50
CA PHE A 31 -3.44 4.27 -14.18
C PHE A 31 -3.53 2.88 -13.57
N VAL A 32 -4.01 1.88 -14.35
CA VAL A 32 -4.13 0.49 -13.87
C VAL A 32 -2.77 -0.10 -13.50
N ILE A 33 -1.75 0.11 -14.34
CA ILE A 33 -0.39 -0.38 -14.06
C ILE A 33 0.17 0.29 -12.79
N ALA A 34 0.07 1.61 -12.68
CA ALA A 34 0.58 2.35 -11.52
C ALA A 34 -0.16 1.96 -10.24
N LEU A 35 -1.50 1.88 -10.29
CA LEU A 35 -2.32 1.49 -9.14
C LEU A 35 -2.01 0.06 -8.69
N SER A 36 -1.89 -0.88 -9.63
CA SER A 36 -1.54 -2.28 -9.32
C SER A 36 -0.17 -2.37 -8.65
N SER A 37 0.82 -1.65 -9.17
CA SER A 37 2.17 -1.61 -8.60
C SER A 37 2.17 -1.03 -7.18
N LEU A 38 1.43 0.07 -6.96
CA LEU A 38 1.29 0.69 -5.64
C LEU A 38 0.61 -0.25 -4.64
N LEU A 39 -0.49 -0.90 -5.03
CA LEU A 39 -1.20 -1.85 -4.16
C LEU A 39 -0.30 -3.01 -3.74
N LEU A 40 0.49 -3.56 -4.67
CA LEU A 40 1.46 -4.62 -4.35
C LEU A 40 2.55 -4.13 -3.39
N MET A 41 3.08 -2.92 -3.61
CA MET A 41 4.06 -2.31 -2.71
C MET A 41 3.48 -2.03 -1.32
N ASP A 42 2.24 -1.52 -1.22
CA ASP A 42 1.59 -1.24 0.06
C ASP A 42 1.33 -2.53 0.85
N ILE A 43 0.86 -3.59 0.19
CA ILE A 43 0.66 -4.90 0.83
C ILE A 43 1.99 -5.43 1.40
N GLU A 44 3.05 -5.38 0.60
CA GLU A 44 4.36 -5.87 1.05
C GLU A 44 4.97 -4.97 2.13
N ALA A 45 4.86 -3.64 2.03
CA ALA A 45 5.32 -2.71 3.05
C ALA A 45 4.60 -2.93 4.39
N LEU A 46 3.28 -3.11 4.39
CA LEU A 46 2.51 -3.43 5.59
C LEU A 46 2.90 -4.79 6.19
N ARG A 47 3.15 -5.78 5.34
CA ARG A 47 3.64 -7.10 5.77
C ARG A 47 5.01 -6.99 6.46
N GLN A 48 5.96 -6.31 5.82
CA GLN A 48 7.31 -6.09 6.36
C GLN A 48 7.27 -5.30 7.67
N GLN A 49 6.43 -4.28 7.75
CA GLN A 49 6.27 -3.51 8.98
C GLN A 49 5.73 -4.37 10.13
N ARG A 50 4.75 -5.24 9.87
CA ARG A 50 4.23 -6.19 10.88
C ARG A 50 5.31 -7.14 11.36
N ILE A 51 6.13 -7.67 10.45
CA ILE A 51 7.27 -8.53 10.80
C ILE A 51 8.27 -7.76 11.66
N THR A 52 8.65 -6.56 11.24
CA THR A 52 9.59 -5.70 11.97
C THR A 52 9.11 -5.38 13.39
N ILE A 53 7.81 -5.07 13.56
CA ILE A 53 7.22 -4.83 14.89
C ILE A 53 7.33 -6.08 15.76
N LYS A 54 6.96 -7.25 15.23
CA LYS A 54 7.04 -8.53 15.95
C LYS A 54 8.48 -8.89 16.35
N ASP A 55 9.41 -8.76 15.41
CA ASP A 55 10.83 -9.02 15.68
C ASP A 55 11.41 -8.03 16.72
N SER A 56 10.97 -6.77 16.66
CA SER A 56 11.35 -5.78 17.66
C SER A 56 10.80 -6.14 19.02
N LEU A 57 9.53 -6.54 19.09
CA LEU A 57 8.87 -6.93 20.33
C LEU A 57 9.56 -8.17 20.94
N GLU A 58 9.85 -9.21 20.13
CA GLU A 58 10.60 -10.38 20.58
C GLU A 58 11.97 -10.02 21.15
N ARG A 59 12.74 -9.19 20.42
CA ARG A 59 14.07 -8.74 20.90
C ARG A 59 13.96 -7.98 22.21
N THR A 60 12.94 -7.13 22.35
CA THR A 60 12.69 -6.37 23.56
C THR A 60 12.36 -7.30 24.75
N ALA A 61 11.50 -8.32 24.52
CA ALA A 61 11.20 -9.33 25.55
C ALA A 61 12.46 -10.09 25.98
N ARG A 62 13.28 -10.52 25.03
CA ARG A 62 14.55 -11.21 25.33
C ARG A 62 15.53 -10.34 26.10
N THR A 63 15.63 -9.06 25.76
CA THR A 63 16.51 -8.12 26.47
C THR A 63 16.03 -7.93 27.91
N ALA A 64 14.74 -7.73 28.11
CA ALA A 64 14.15 -7.58 29.42
C ALA A 64 14.25 -8.87 30.26
N ALA A 65 14.09 -10.05 29.64
CA ALA A 65 14.25 -11.35 30.30
C ALA A 65 15.68 -11.53 30.89
N GLY A 66 16.69 -11.01 30.17
CA GLY A 66 18.08 -11.03 30.68
C GLY A 66 18.35 -10.14 31.88
N LEU A 67 17.41 -9.28 32.27
CA LEU A 67 17.52 -8.44 33.48
C LEU A 67 17.02 -9.15 34.76
N VAL A 68 16.34 -10.28 34.61
CA VAL A 68 15.75 -11.03 35.71
C VAL A 68 16.76 -12.05 36.22
N ASP A 69 17.06 -12.01 37.54
CA ASP A 69 17.78 -13.06 38.20
C ASP A 69 16.89 -14.31 38.28
N GLY A 70 17.21 -15.31 37.46
CA GLY A 70 16.41 -16.54 37.34
C GLY A 70 16.45 -17.40 38.59
N ASP A 71 17.58 -17.48 39.31
CA ASP A 71 17.68 -18.24 40.53
C ASP A 71 16.82 -17.63 41.65
N ALA A 72 16.90 -16.31 41.82
CA ALA A 72 16.08 -15.60 42.78
C ALA A 72 14.57 -15.62 42.39
N HIS A 73 14.25 -15.58 41.10
CA HIS A 73 12.87 -15.72 40.61
C HIS A 73 12.30 -17.11 40.90
N ALA A 74 13.09 -18.17 40.67
CA ALA A 74 12.69 -19.54 40.97
C ALA A 74 12.48 -19.75 42.49
N GLU A 75 13.31 -19.15 43.33
CA GLU A 75 13.16 -19.18 44.78
C GLU A 75 11.88 -18.49 45.25
N LEU A 76 11.59 -17.31 44.69
CA LEU A 76 10.35 -16.59 44.95
C LEU A 76 9.10 -17.43 44.64
N VAL A 77 9.10 -18.12 43.50
CA VAL A 77 8.00 -19.01 43.10
C VAL A 77 7.89 -20.23 44.03
N ARG A 78 9.01 -20.79 44.44
CA ARG A 78 9.08 -21.96 45.35
C ARG A 78 8.58 -21.62 46.76
N SER A 79 8.86 -20.43 47.25
CA SER A 79 8.40 -19.96 48.56
C SER A 79 6.89 -19.87 48.71
N GLY A 80 6.18 -19.70 47.58
CA GLY A 80 4.71 -19.61 47.52
C GLY A 80 4.15 -18.33 48.13
N LYS A 81 4.98 -17.49 48.72
CA LYS A 81 4.62 -16.16 49.25
C LYS A 81 5.71 -15.15 48.88
N PRO A 82 5.34 -14.01 48.30
CA PRO A 82 6.31 -12.98 47.98
C PRO A 82 6.84 -12.36 49.28
N ASP A 83 8.15 -12.53 49.57
CA ASP A 83 8.84 -11.63 50.47
C ASP A 83 8.89 -10.25 49.79
N PRO A 84 8.36 -9.17 50.42
CA PRO A 84 8.31 -7.86 49.80
C PRO A 84 9.69 -7.32 49.39
N ALA A 85 10.73 -7.59 50.15
CA ALA A 85 12.08 -7.12 49.86
C ALA A 85 12.69 -7.89 48.66
N ALA A 86 12.49 -9.21 48.58
CA ALA A 86 12.92 -10.04 47.46
C ALA A 86 12.17 -9.69 46.20
N TYR A 87 10.85 -9.47 46.27
CA TYR A 87 10.00 -9.02 45.16
C TYR A 87 10.48 -7.66 44.64
N GLU A 88 10.66 -6.66 45.49
CA GLU A 88 11.14 -5.33 45.08
C GLU A 88 12.52 -5.37 44.43
N LYS A 89 13.43 -6.18 44.93
CA LYS A 89 14.74 -6.35 44.32
C LYS A 89 14.69 -6.94 42.93
N LEU A 90 13.83 -7.94 42.71
CA LEU A 90 13.68 -8.60 41.41
C LEU A 90 12.98 -7.72 40.39
N ILE A 91 11.95 -6.95 40.78
CA ILE A 91 11.16 -6.14 39.85
C ILE A 91 11.83 -4.80 39.51
N ALA A 92 12.76 -4.30 40.36
CA ALA A 92 13.35 -2.97 40.17
C ALA A 92 14.03 -2.78 38.78
N PRO A 93 14.83 -3.73 38.26
CA PRO A 93 15.40 -3.63 36.93
C PRO A 93 14.34 -3.57 35.84
N LEU A 94 13.24 -4.34 35.98
CA LEU A 94 12.12 -4.35 35.03
C LEU A 94 11.36 -3.03 35.05
N ILE A 95 11.13 -2.41 36.20
CA ILE A 95 10.53 -1.08 36.32
C ILE A 95 11.39 -0.04 35.61
N GLN A 96 12.72 -0.10 35.83
CA GLN A 96 13.64 0.83 35.18
C GLN A 96 13.64 0.66 33.66
N PHE A 97 13.62 -0.57 33.17
CA PHE A 97 13.51 -0.88 31.74
C PHE A 97 12.19 -0.38 31.15
N HIS A 98 11.08 -0.68 31.82
CA HIS A 98 9.72 -0.31 31.34
C HIS A 98 9.55 1.22 31.23
N ARG A 99 10.18 2.01 32.12
CA ARG A 99 10.20 3.48 32.04
C ARG A 99 10.85 4.00 30.74
N GLN A 100 11.79 3.26 30.19
CA GLN A 100 12.50 3.64 28.96
C GLN A 100 11.84 3.10 27.69
N ALA A 101 10.80 2.29 27.82
CA ALA A 101 10.06 1.67 26.72
C ALA A 101 8.56 2.03 26.79
N PRO A 102 8.20 3.29 26.50
CA PRO A 102 6.83 3.80 26.67
C PRO A 102 5.80 3.12 25.74
N GLU A 103 6.26 2.46 24.69
CA GLU A 103 5.42 1.65 23.77
C GLU A 103 4.94 0.35 24.41
N ILE A 104 5.59 -0.14 25.47
CA ILE A 104 5.17 -1.32 26.21
C ILE A 104 4.06 -0.92 27.18
N ALA A 105 2.94 -1.64 27.10
CA ALA A 105 1.80 -1.42 27.99
C ALA A 105 1.97 -2.15 29.31
N TYR A 106 2.36 -3.42 29.25
CA TYR A 106 2.60 -4.27 30.40
C TYR A 106 3.93 -5.01 30.25
N LEU A 107 4.57 -5.23 31.39
CA LEU A 107 5.81 -6.00 31.52
C LEU A 107 5.70 -6.86 32.77
N TYR A 108 5.72 -8.17 32.62
CA TYR A 108 5.45 -9.14 33.68
C TYR A 108 6.26 -10.42 33.46
N THR A 109 6.20 -11.32 34.44
CA THR A 109 6.76 -12.67 34.30
C THR A 109 5.71 -13.73 34.58
N LEU A 110 5.82 -14.83 33.84
CA LEU A 110 4.89 -15.97 33.90
C LEU A 110 5.65 -17.26 34.26
N VAL A 111 4.98 -18.11 35.01
CA VAL A 111 5.39 -19.51 35.25
C VAL A 111 4.25 -20.45 34.78
N GLU A 112 4.64 -21.61 34.32
CA GLU A 112 3.69 -22.66 33.97
C GLU A 112 3.54 -23.66 35.10
N LYS A 113 2.30 -24.00 35.48
CA LYS A 113 2.00 -25.06 36.45
C LYS A 113 0.74 -25.81 35.99
N GLY A 114 0.88 -27.07 35.69
CA GLY A 114 -0.27 -27.95 35.39
C GLY A 114 -1.08 -27.56 34.14
N GLY A 115 -0.43 -26.95 33.16
CA GLY A 115 -1.09 -26.51 31.93
C GLY A 115 -1.67 -25.09 31.99
N GLN A 116 -1.44 -24.39 33.11
CA GLN A 116 -1.93 -23.02 33.34
C GLN A 116 -0.72 -22.10 33.57
N LEU A 117 -0.82 -20.85 33.05
CA LEU A 117 0.13 -19.78 33.31
C LEU A 117 -0.27 -18.97 34.52
N TYR A 118 0.72 -18.48 35.28
CA TYR A 118 0.51 -17.67 36.48
C TYR A 118 1.48 -16.49 36.48
N PHE A 119 0.97 -15.31 36.86
CA PHE A 119 1.80 -14.12 37.06
C PHE A 119 2.71 -14.28 38.30
N VAL A 120 3.95 -13.77 38.18
CA VAL A 120 4.88 -13.74 39.31
C VAL A 120 5.33 -12.30 39.59
N LEU A 121 5.96 -11.63 38.64
CA LEU A 121 6.30 -10.21 38.74
C LEU A 121 5.40 -9.43 37.77
N ASP A 122 4.99 -8.23 38.17
CA ASP A 122 4.22 -7.34 37.31
C ASP A 122 4.56 -5.87 37.59
N THR A 123 5.07 -5.16 36.60
CA THR A 123 5.45 -3.75 36.75
C THR A 123 4.25 -2.83 36.96
N ALA A 124 3.02 -3.28 36.65
CA ALA A 124 1.78 -2.53 36.90
C ALA A 124 1.59 -2.29 38.43
N THR A 125 2.09 -3.16 39.30
CA THR A 125 2.07 -2.94 40.76
C THR A 125 2.82 -1.69 41.20
N ALA A 126 3.73 -1.21 40.36
CA ALA A 126 4.48 0.03 40.55
C ALA A 126 3.90 1.21 39.76
N ALA A 127 2.69 1.09 39.23
CA ALA A 127 2.06 2.05 38.28
C ALA A 127 2.06 3.49 38.83
N ASN A 128 1.86 3.70 40.14
CA ASN A 128 1.93 5.03 40.75
C ASN A 128 3.37 5.63 40.70
N ARG A 129 4.39 4.80 40.49
CA ARG A 129 5.79 5.21 40.34
C ARG A 129 6.20 5.40 38.89
N LEU A 130 5.45 4.81 37.93
CA LEU A 130 5.83 4.78 36.52
C LEU A 130 5.28 5.96 35.72
N GLN A 131 4.30 6.72 36.24
CA GLN A 131 3.67 7.87 35.58
C GLN A 131 3.23 7.58 34.13
N PHE A 132 2.63 6.42 33.89
CA PHE A 132 2.02 6.13 32.59
C PHE A 132 0.78 7.00 32.37
N SER A 133 0.54 7.40 31.12
CA SER A 133 -0.61 8.22 30.73
C SER A 133 -1.95 7.49 30.85
N ARG A 134 -1.96 6.20 31.17
CA ARG A 134 -3.16 5.37 31.29
C ARG A 134 -3.16 4.60 32.63
N PRO A 135 -4.35 4.37 33.21
CA PRO A 135 -4.46 3.50 34.37
C PRO A 135 -4.07 2.06 33.99
N MET A 136 -3.24 1.43 34.81
CA MET A 136 -2.85 0.03 34.66
C MET A 136 -3.54 -0.79 35.77
N LYS A 137 -4.05 -1.98 35.39
CA LYS A 137 -4.55 -2.97 36.34
C LYS A 137 -3.39 -3.89 36.72
N PRO A 138 -2.96 -3.94 37.98
CA PRO A 138 -1.91 -4.89 38.41
C PRO A 138 -2.46 -6.31 38.51
N SER A 139 -1.63 -7.30 38.14
CA SER A 139 -1.89 -8.71 38.47
C SER A 139 -1.36 -9.08 39.85
N GLY A 140 -2.00 -10.07 40.48
CA GLY A 140 -1.59 -10.64 41.73
C GLY A 140 -0.48 -11.68 41.57
N PHE A 141 0.31 -11.87 42.66
CA PHE A 141 1.27 -12.97 42.69
C PHE A 141 0.53 -14.33 42.60
N MET A 142 0.97 -15.17 41.65
CA MET A 142 0.32 -16.45 41.33
C MET A 142 -1.17 -16.34 40.89
N GLU A 143 -1.56 -15.20 40.40
CA GLU A 143 -2.85 -15.03 39.73
C GLU A 143 -2.85 -15.77 38.37
N PRO A 144 -3.89 -16.54 38.05
CA PRO A 144 -3.97 -17.21 36.75
C PRO A 144 -3.99 -16.20 35.59
N TYR A 145 -3.22 -16.49 34.56
CA TYR A 145 -3.21 -15.72 33.29
C TYR A 145 -4.02 -16.47 32.22
N SER A 146 -4.77 -15.73 31.43
CA SER A 146 -5.41 -16.20 30.19
C SER A 146 -5.53 -15.07 29.20
N SER A 147 -5.21 -15.33 27.95
CA SER A 147 -5.45 -14.38 26.85
C SER A 147 -6.92 -14.38 26.37
N PHE A 148 -7.78 -15.23 26.95
CA PHE A 148 -9.15 -15.49 26.49
C PHE A 148 -9.24 -15.95 25.01
N ALA A 149 -8.11 -16.35 24.42
CA ALA A 149 -8.00 -16.88 23.07
C ALA A 149 -7.40 -18.31 23.13
N PRO A 150 -8.19 -19.38 23.10
CA PRO A 150 -7.72 -20.75 23.39
C PRO A 150 -6.52 -21.22 22.57
N ASP A 151 -6.45 -20.79 21.29
CA ASP A 151 -5.32 -21.14 20.42
C ASP A 151 -4.03 -20.39 20.79
N GLU A 152 -4.13 -19.15 21.27
CA GLU A 152 -2.99 -18.37 21.78
C GLU A 152 -2.59 -18.88 23.15
N ASP A 153 -3.52 -19.13 24.08
CA ASP A 153 -3.24 -19.71 25.41
C ASP A 153 -2.44 -21.00 25.31
N ALA A 154 -2.84 -21.91 24.44
CA ALA A 154 -2.12 -23.17 24.22
C ALA A 154 -0.70 -22.95 23.68
N ALA A 155 -0.51 -21.97 22.79
CA ALA A 155 0.79 -21.64 22.24
C ALA A 155 1.70 -20.97 23.29
N GLU A 156 1.16 -20.09 24.13
CA GLU A 156 1.86 -19.44 25.23
C GLU A 156 2.29 -20.46 26.29
N VAL A 157 1.38 -21.32 26.73
CA VAL A 157 1.69 -22.43 27.66
C VAL A 157 2.83 -23.30 27.11
N ASN A 158 2.74 -23.67 25.82
CA ASN A 158 3.79 -24.44 25.18
C ASN A 158 5.13 -23.70 25.13
N ALA A 159 5.12 -22.40 24.84
CA ALA A 159 6.32 -21.59 24.78
C ALA A 159 6.98 -21.48 26.17
N VAL A 160 6.20 -21.16 27.21
CA VAL A 160 6.71 -21.04 28.59
C VAL A 160 7.28 -22.38 29.08
N ARG A 161 6.55 -23.48 28.86
CA ARG A 161 6.97 -24.83 29.29
C ARG A 161 8.28 -25.26 28.63
N ASN A 162 8.45 -24.97 27.34
CA ASN A 162 9.61 -25.42 26.57
C ASN A 162 10.73 -24.37 26.44
N GLY A 163 10.58 -23.20 27.07
CA GLY A 163 11.56 -22.13 27.02
C GLY A 163 11.78 -21.58 25.62
N LEU A 164 10.69 -21.43 24.86
CA LEU A 164 10.68 -20.89 23.52
C LEU A 164 10.30 -19.40 23.56
N ASN A 165 10.83 -18.63 22.61
CA ASN A 165 10.27 -17.31 22.36
C ASN A 165 8.88 -17.45 21.71
N PHE A 166 7.99 -16.54 22.02
CA PHE A 166 6.66 -16.47 21.44
C PHE A 166 6.32 -15.02 21.08
N VAL A 167 5.60 -14.83 19.99
CA VAL A 167 4.97 -13.57 19.63
C VAL A 167 3.58 -13.87 19.08
N SER A 168 2.56 -13.16 19.58
CA SER A 168 1.17 -13.34 19.14
C SER A 168 1.06 -13.17 17.63
N LYS A 169 0.25 -14.01 16.98
CA LYS A 169 0.04 -13.94 15.53
C LYS A 169 -0.67 -12.64 15.14
N LYS A 170 -1.61 -12.20 15.96
CA LYS A 170 -2.40 -10.98 15.82
C LYS A 170 -2.71 -10.42 17.21
N PRO A 171 -3.09 -9.15 17.32
CA PRO A 171 -3.57 -8.62 18.61
C PRO A 171 -4.76 -9.43 19.14
N PHE A 172 -4.81 -9.63 20.43
CA PHE A 172 -5.90 -10.27 21.17
C PHE A 172 -6.39 -9.37 22.29
N THR A 173 -7.58 -9.67 22.84
CA THR A 173 -8.19 -8.89 23.91
C THR A 173 -8.36 -9.79 25.14
N ASP A 174 -7.86 -9.30 26.27
CA ASP A 174 -8.04 -9.88 27.59
C ASP A 174 -8.68 -8.90 28.57
N GLU A 175 -8.68 -9.20 29.85
CA GLU A 175 -9.23 -8.31 30.90
C GLU A 175 -8.37 -7.05 31.15
N TYR A 176 -7.14 -7.01 30.66
CA TYR A 176 -6.21 -5.87 30.79
C TYR A 176 -6.29 -4.93 29.58
N GLY A 177 -6.78 -5.40 28.43
CA GLY A 177 -6.91 -4.60 27.22
C GLY A 177 -6.79 -5.39 25.94
N THR A 178 -6.38 -4.69 24.86
CA THR A 178 -6.09 -5.33 23.56
C THR A 178 -4.63 -5.10 23.21
N PHE A 179 -3.89 -6.19 23.04
CA PHE A 179 -2.43 -6.19 22.95
C PHE A 179 -1.90 -7.08 21.84
N LEU A 180 -0.67 -6.79 21.43
CA LEU A 180 0.23 -7.71 20.74
C LEU A 180 1.32 -8.08 21.75
N SER A 181 1.45 -9.37 22.07
CA SER A 181 2.32 -9.84 23.16
C SER A 181 3.51 -10.62 22.65
N ALA A 182 4.60 -10.59 23.42
CA ALA A 182 5.75 -11.46 23.23
C ALA A 182 6.22 -12.03 24.55
N LEU A 183 6.68 -13.30 24.51
CA LEU A 183 7.27 -14.01 25.65
C LEU A 183 8.72 -14.38 25.32
N ALA A 184 9.59 -14.28 26.33
CA ALA A 184 10.97 -14.73 26.26
C ALA A 184 11.38 -15.51 27.52
N PRO A 185 12.12 -16.63 27.40
CA PRO A 185 12.47 -17.47 28.55
C PRO A 185 13.45 -16.78 29.49
N ILE A 186 13.20 -16.93 30.78
CA ILE A 186 14.12 -16.59 31.88
C ILE A 186 14.83 -17.87 32.30
N ARG A 187 16.16 -17.81 32.45
CA ARG A 187 16.97 -18.97 32.78
C ARG A 187 17.70 -18.76 34.13
N ASP A 188 17.86 -19.85 34.87
CA ASP A 188 18.69 -19.87 36.04
C ASP A 188 20.21 -19.87 35.71
N SER A 189 21.06 -19.85 36.71
CA SER A 189 22.52 -19.92 36.56
C SER A 189 23.02 -21.22 35.91
N HIS A 190 22.20 -22.27 35.88
CA HIS A 190 22.50 -23.56 35.24
C HIS A 190 21.99 -23.63 33.80
N GLY A 191 21.28 -22.58 33.30
CA GLY A 191 20.70 -22.54 31.97
C GLY A 191 19.31 -23.17 31.85
N ASN A 192 18.72 -23.67 32.97
CA ASN A 192 17.36 -24.18 32.94
C ASN A 192 16.34 -23.08 32.83
N VAL A 193 15.27 -23.32 32.11
CA VAL A 193 14.14 -22.39 32.03
C VAL A 193 13.34 -22.43 33.31
N VAL A 194 13.20 -21.30 33.96
CA VAL A 194 12.48 -21.18 35.24
C VAL A 194 11.21 -20.36 35.16
N ALA A 195 11.08 -19.52 34.11
CA ALA A 195 9.96 -18.65 33.88
C ALA A 195 10.00 -18.12 32.42
N SER A 196 9.02 -17.31 32.04
CA SER A 196 9.10 -16.45 30.87
C SER A 196 8.76 -15.01 31.26
N LEU A 197 9.42 -14.06 30.60
CA LEU A 197 9.06 -12.64 30.68
C LEU A 197 8.09 -12.36 29.55
N GLY A 198 6.97 -11.68 29.86
CA GLY A 198 5.97 -11.21 28.94
C GLY A 198 6.00 -9.68 28.80
N ILE A 199 5.82 -9.22 27.59
CA ILE A 199 5.60 -7.82 27.27
C ILE A 199 4.40 -7.67 26.36
N ASP A 200 3.58 -6.64 26.60
CA ASP A 200 2.42 -6.31 25.82
C ASP A 200 2.55 -4.93 25.19
N MET A 201 2.38 -4.84 23.88
CA MET A 201 2.22 -3.60 23.14
C MET A 201 0.74 -3.34 22.93
N SER A 202 0.24 -2.13 23.23
CA SER A 202 -1.16 -1.81 22.99
C SER A 202 -1.51 -1.78 21.49
N VAL A 203 -2.75 -2.15 21.17
CA VAL A 203 -3.23 -2.07 19.77
C VAL A 203 -3.16 -0.65 19.23
N ALA A 204 -3.40 0.37 20.07
CA ALA A 204 -3.29 1.77 19.65
C ALA A 204 -1.86 2.10 19.17
N ASP A 205 -0.83 1.66 19.89
CA ASP A 205 0.57 1.86 19.50
C ASP A 205 0.93 1.04 18.26
N TYR A 206 0.44 -0.19 18.18
CA TYR A 206 0.60 -1.06 17.00
C TYR A 206 -0.04 -0.43 15.75
N GLU A 207 -1.29 0.02 15.83
CA GLU A 207 -2.00 0.64 14.71
C GLU A 207 -1.42 2.00 14.33
N SER A 208 -0.96 2.79 15.31
CA SER A 208 -0.26 4.06 15.04
C SER A 208 0.95 3.85 14.15
N ARG A 209 1.78 2.85 14.44
CA ARG A 209 2.96 2.50 13.63
C ARG A 209 2.61 2.05 12.20
N LEU A 210 1.40 1.50 11.98
CA LEU A 210 0.91 1.10 10.66
C LEU A 210 0.21 2.24 9.91
N SER A 211 -0.31 3.25 10.61
CA SER A 211 -1.14 4.32 10.02
C SER A 211 -0.36 5.22 9.07
N ASP A 212 0.91 5.48 9.36
CA ASP A 212 1.74 6.38 8.55
C ASP A 212 2.01 5.78 7.15
N LEU A 213 2.17 4.47 7.05
CA LEU A 213 2.25 3.78 5.76
C LEU A 213 0.96 3.91 4.96
N LYS A 214 -0.21 3.76 5.62
CA LYS A 214 -1.51 3.90 4.95
C LYS A 214 -1.73 5.31 4.39
N LYS A 215 -1.31 6.36 5.10
CA LYS A 215 -1.38 7.75 4.61
C LYS A 215 -0.48 7.98 3.40
N THR A 216 0.74 7.43 3.43
CA THR A 216 1.69 7.54 2.32
C THR A 216 1.17 6.83 1.07
N GLY A 217 0.57 5.64 1.21
CA GLY A 217 -0.07 4.90 0.13
C GLY A 217 -1.20 5.69 -0.54
N LEU A 218 -2.07 6.33 0.24
CA LEU A 218 -3.14 7.17 -0.28
C LEU A 218 -2.60 8.37 -1.09
N LEU A 219 -1.58 9.05 -0.58
CA LEU A 219 -0.96 10.18 -1.29
C LEU A 219 -0.34 9.72 -2.62
N SER A 220 0.35 8.60 -2.63
CA SER A 220 0.93 7.99 -3.84
C SER A 220 -0.14 7.63 -4.87
N ALA A 221 -1.29 7.11 -4.45
CA ALA A 221 -2.42 6.81 -5.33
C ALA A 221 -2.99 8.08 -5.99
N ILE A 222 -3.11 9.18 -5.25
CA ILE A 222 -3.55 10.49 -5.78
C ILE A 222 -2.56 11.01 -6.82
N ILE A 223 -1.25 10.97 -6.55
CA ILE A 223 -0.21 11.40 -7.48
C ILE A 223 -0.25 10.56 -8.76
N SER A 224 -0.43 9.24 -8.64
CA SER A 224 -0.53 8.33 -9.79
C SER A 224 -1.76 8.61 -10.64
N ALA A 225 -2.91 8.90 -10.04
CA ALA A 225 -4.11 9.29 -10.74
C ALA A 225 -3.91 10.60 -11.54
N PHE A 226 -3.27 11.59 -10.91
CA PHE A 226 -2.97 12.86 -11.57
C PHE A 226 -2.01 12.67 -12.76
N THR A 227 -0.96 11.87 -12.59
CA THR A 227 0.00 11.54 -13.66
C THR A 227 -0.67 10.82 -14.82
N ALA A 228 -1.58 9.88 -14.55
CA ALA A 228 -2.33 9.16 -15.58
C ALA A 228 -3.23 10.10 -16.40
N VAL A 229 -3.89 11.06 -15.74
CA VAL A 229 -4.70 12.09 -16.42
C VAL A 229 -3.82 12.96 -17.34
N LEU A 230 -2.67 13.42 -16.85
CA LEU A 230 -1.74 14.23 -17.65
C LEU A 230 -1.24 13.48 -18.88
N LEU A 231 -0.86 12.22 -18.73
CA LEU A 231 -0.42 11.38 -19.86
C LEU A 231 -1.56 11.13 -20.86
N GLY A 232 -2.76 10.87 -20.37
CA GLY A 232 -3.94 10.74 -21.23
C GLY A 232 -4.22 12.00 -22.06
N LEU A 233 -4.10 13.19 -21.42
CA LEU A 233 -4.24 14.48 -22.11
C LEU A 233 -3.13 14.71 -23.13
N LEU A 234 -1.90 14.32 -22.84
CA LEU A 234 -0.75 14.44 -23.74
C LEU A 234 -0.96 13.57 -25.00
N VAL A 235 -1.36 12.31 -24.82
CA VAL A 235 -1.68 11.38 -25.93
C VAL A 235 -2.82 11.93 -26.77
N TRP A 236 -3.90 12.39 -26.14
CA TRP A 236 -5.02 13.02 -26.83
C TRP A 236 -4.59 14.22 -27.64
N TRP A 237 -3.77 15.11 -27.07
CA TRP A 237 -3.27 16.32 -27.74
C TRP A 237 -2.41 15.98 -28.96
N HIS A 238 -1.48 15.02 -28.80
CA HIS A 238 -0.64 14.51 -29.90
C HIS A 238 -1.47 13.87 -31.02
N ALA A 239 -2.40 12.99 -30.67
CA ALA A 239 -3.27 12.35 -31.66
C ALA A 239 -4.15 13.38 -32.40
N ARG A 240 -4.62 14.40 -31.70
CA ARG A 240 -5.40 15.51 -32.30
C ARG A 240 -4.54 16.36 -33.25
N GLN A 241 -3.29 16.61 -32.92
CA GLN A 241 -2.36 17.33 -33.80
C GLN A 241 -2.07 16.51 -35.08
N ALA A 242 -1.78 15.23 -34.95
CA ALA A 242 -1.54 14.34 -36.10
C ALA A 242 -2.72 14.35 -37.07
N LEU A 243 -3.95 14.23 -36.56
CA LEU A 243 -5.15 14.30 -37.38
C LEU A 243 -5.32 15.63 -38.11
N ARG A 244 -5.04 16.75 -37.45
CA ARG A 244 -5.08 18.09 -38.07
C ARG A 244 -4.09 18.21 -39.24
N HIS A 245 -2.88 17.70 -39.05
CA HIS A 245 -1.86 17.68 -40.10
C HIS A 245 -2.30 16.83 -41.33
N GLU A 246 -2.89 15.68 -41.09
CA GLU A 246 -3.38 14.82 -42.19
C GLU A 246 -4.55 15.46 -42.91
N GLN A 247 -5.49 16.06 -42.18
CA GLN A 247 -6.60 16.82 -42.78
C GLN A 247 -6.12 17.97 -43.67
N GLY A 248 -5.11 18.73 -43.18
CA GLY A 248 -4.51 19.80 -43.96
C GLY A 248 -3.84 19.33 -45.26
N LYS A 249 -3.11 18.22 -45.21
CA LYS A 249 -2.50 17.59 -46.41
C LYS A 249 -3.55 17.14 -47.40
N TRP A 250 -4.63 16.53 -46.91
CA TRP A 250 -5.74 16.05 -47.77
C TRP A 250 -6.45 17.20 -48.44
N GLN A 251 -6.76 18.30 -47.73
CA GLN A 251 -7.36 19.51 -48.29
C GLN A 251 -6.45 20.14 -49.36
N ALA A 252 -5.18 20.30 -49.12
CA ALA A 252 -4.23 20.83 -50.08
C ALA A 252 -4.11 19.94 -51.35
N THR A 253 -4.23 18.63 -51.19
CA THR A 253 -4.24 17.70 -52.36
C THR A 253 -5.53 17.84 -53.16
N GLN A 254 -6.69 18.02 -52.53
CA GLN A 254 -7.95 18.23 -53.21
C GLN A 254 -7.94 19.58 -53.97
N GLU A 255 -7.46 20.64 -53.35
CA GLU A 255 -7.35 21.98 -53.95
C GLU A 255 -6.47 21.96 -55.20
N LYS A 256 -5.32 21.25 -55.16
CA LYS A 256 -4.48 21.04 -56.34
C LYS A 256 -5.18 20.29 -57.44
N ALA A 257 -5.88 19.21 -57.11
CA ALA A 257 -6.62 18.42 -58.10
C ALA A 257 -7.75 19.24 -58.77
N GLU A 258 -8.45 20.06 -58.02
CA GLU A 258 -9.48 20.97 -58.55
C GLU A 258 -8.87 22.05 -59.48
N LEU A 259 -7.73 22.61 -59.15
CA LEU A 259 -7.02 23.57 -60.00
C LEU A 259 -6.56 22.91 -61.29
N GLU A 260 -5.95 21.72 -61.23
CA GLU A 260 -5.54 20.99 -62.44
C GLU A 260 -6.73 20.65 -63.34
N GLU A 261 -7.86 20.27 -62.78
CA GLU A 261 -9.07 19.97 -63.54
C GLU A 261 -9.67 21.25 -64.17
N ARG A 262 -9.62 22.37 -63.48
CA ARG A 262 -10.01 23.68 -64.01
C ARG A 262 -9.14 24.09 -65.19
N ASP A 263 -7.82 23.96 -65.05
CA ASP A 263 -6.87 24.28 -66.11
C ASP A 263 -7.07 23.40 -67.36
N ARG A 264 -7.30 22.09 -67.16
CA ARG A 264 -7.63 21.19 -68.25
C ARG A 264 -8.92 21.61 -68.98
N ARG A 265 -9.96 22.03 -68.27
CA ARG A 265 -11.23 22.51 -68.90
C ARG A 265 -10.98 23.81 -69.65
N ILE A 266 -10.15 24.71 -69.15
CA ILE A 266 -9.80 25.94 -69.89
C ILE A 266 -9.05 25.60 -71.21
N ILE A 267 -8.06 24.72 -71.15
CA ILE A 267 -7.27 24.28 -72.33
C ILE A 267 -8.17 23.60 -73.35
N GLN A 268 -9.10 22.74 -72.91
CA GLN A 268 -10.05 22.07 -73.83
C GLN A 268 -11.01 23.08 -74.47
N SER A 269 -11.51 24.08 -73.73
CA SER A 269 -12.41 25.10 -74.27
C SER A 269 -11.68 26.01 -75.24
N LEU A 270 -10.45 26.38 -74.99
CA LEU A 270 -9.62 27.15 -75.95
C LEU A 270 -9.29 26.33 -77.17
N GLY A 271 -9.00 25.03 -77.08
CA GLY A 271 -8.77 24.14 -78.18
C GLY A 271 -10.04 24.03 -79.12
N GLN A 272 -11.22 23.98 -78.51
CA GLN A 272 -12.50 23.96 -79.29
C GLN A 272 -12.73 25.31 -79.98
N ILE A 273 -12.40 26.43 -79.34
CA ILE A 273 -12.54 27.76 -79.95
C ILE A 273 -11.57 27.90 -81.15
N ILE A 274 -10.33 27.50 -81.00
CA ILE A 274 -9.32 27.52 -82.09
C ILE A 274 -9.72 26.61 -83.25
N TYR A 275 -10.21 25.42 -82.93
CA TYR A 275 -10.69 24.50 -83.98
C TYR A 275 -11.84 25.08 -84.75
N ARG A 276 -12.87 25.68 -84.14
CA ARG A 276 -13.98 26.33 -84.78
C ARG A 276 -13.55 27.51 -85.65
N HIS A 277 -12.53 28.25 -85.20
CA HIS A 277 -12.07 29.43 -85.93
C HIS A 277 -11.26 29.04 -87.20
N ASN A 278 -10.50 27.96 -87.16
CA ASN A 278 -9.64 27.54 -88.24
C ASN A 278 -10.28 26.54 -89.20
N PHE A 279 -11.36 25.89 -88.75
CA PHE A 279 -12.14 24.95 -89.63
C PHE A 279 -13.61 25.25 -89.49
N PRO A 280 -14.08 26.26 -90.28
CA PRO A 280 -15.52 26.58 -90.38
C PRO A 280 -16.28 25.41 -90.98
N THR A 281 -17.51 25.18 -90.51
CA THR A 281 -18.38 24.12 -91.05
C THR A 281 -18.70 24.40 -92.51
N ALA A 282 -18.98 23.35 -93.26
CA ALA A 282 -19.27 23.49 -94.73
C ALA A 282 -20.37 24.53 -95.01
N ASP A 283 -21.36 24.72 -94.16
CA ASP A 283 -22.43 25.73 -94.23
C ASP A 283 -21.95 27.19 -94.10
N GLU A 284 -20.83 27.40 -93.37
CA GLU A 284 -20.24 28.74 -93.23
C GLU A 284 -19.26 29.07 -94.35
N ALA A 285 -18.68 28.05 -95.02
CA ALA A 285 -17.81 28.21 -96.16
C ALA A 285 -18.62 28.59 -97.41
N GLU A 286 -19.90 28.17 -97.56
CA GLU A 286 -20.76 28.51 -98.63
C GLU A 286 -21.27 29.97 -98.58
N LYS A 287 -21.18 30.67 -97.46
CA LYS A 287 -21.57 32.09 -97.35
C LYS A 287 -20.41 33.07 -97.62
N ILE A 288 -19.24 32.59 -97.94
CA ILE A 288 -18.04 33.41 -98.18
C ILE A 288 -17.66 33.42 -99.69
N ILE A 289 -18.36 32.68 -100.53
CA ILE A 289 -18.34 32.74 -101.99
C ILE A 289 -19.55 33.55 -102.50
#